data_141ec55accb28ad3673005c4939f919e
#
_entry.id   141ec55accb28ad3673005c4939f919e
#
_cell.length_a   1.000
_cell.length_b   1.000
_cell.length_c   1.000
_cell.angle_alpha   90.00
_cell.angle_beta   90.00
_cell.angle_gamma   90.00
#
_symmetry.space_group_name_H-M   'P 1'
#
loop_
_entity.id
_entity.type
_entity.pdbx_description
1 polymer ?
#
loop_
_entity_poly.entity_id
_entity_poly.type
_entity_poly.pdbx_seq_one_letter_code
_entity_poly.pdbx_strand_id
1 'polypeptide(L)'
;MIVATTRAELKAARDKLGGPVVLVPTMGALHDGHRALLRRARELAGPAGAVVVSIFVNPLQFAPNEDLDRYPRTLREDLETCAAEQADLVFAPGVSEMYPRQQLVTVAPGPAGEILEGEFRPGFFNGVLTVVLKLFSLVRPDIAVFGQKDAQQLALVRQMAADFALGIEIEGVPTVRAADGLALSSRNKYLSSAERTVATVLHKALSAGGAAAARGPRAVLGDARRVLDTGGAGLDVDYLALVSAGTYEPVLSDDFSGTATLAIAARVGTTRLIDNVTIQVGTVRDAADD
;
A
#
# COMPACT_ATOMS: atom_id res chain seq x y z
N MET A 1 -5.35 20.71 14.76
CA MET A 1 -4.93 20.24 13.42
C MET A 1 -4.84 21.43 12.48
N ILE A 2 -3.72 21.60 11.77
CA ILE A 2 -3.51 22.63 10.73
C ILE A 2 -3.83 22.00 9.37
N VAL A 3 -4.40 22.75 8.44
CA VAL A 3 -4.57 22.33 7.04
C VAL A 3 -3.74 23.25 6.17
N ALA A 4 -2.83 22.67 5.39
CA ALA A 4 -1.98 23.36 4.42
C ALA A 4 -2.37 22.89 2.99
N THR A 5 -2.56 23.84 2.10
CA THR A 5 -2.92 23.59 0.70
C THR A 5 -1.79 23.96 -0.26
N THR A 6 -0.84 24.74 0.23
CA THR A 6 0.35 25.16 -0.53
C THR A 6 1.64 24.65 0.15
N ARG A 7 2.72 24.54 -0.64
CA ARG A 7 4.04 24.17 -0.11
C ARG A 7 4.57 25.23 0.87
N ALA A 8 4.21 26.48 0.69
CA ALA A 8 4.59 27.55 1.61
C ALA A 8 3.92 27.39 2.98
N GLU A 9 2.61 27.12 2.98
CA GLU A 9 1.84 26.81 4.21
C GLU A 9 2.37 25.54 4.89
N LEU A 10 2.63 24.47 4.11
CA LEU A 10 3.21 23.24 4.62
C LEU A 10 4.54 23.52 5.32
N LYS A 11 5.44 24.24 4.65
CA LYS A 11 6.75 24.59 5.23
C LYS A 11 6.58 25.38 6.52
N ALA A 12 5.75 26.42 6.52
CA ALA A 12 5.53 27.26 7.69
C ALA A 12 4.90 26.48 8.88
N ALA A 13 4.04 25.52 8.61
CA ALA A 13 3.47 24.64 9.62
C ALA A 13 4.50 23.61 10.11
N ARG A 14 5.21 22.95 9.19
CA ARG A 14 6.22 21.93 9.49
C ARG A 14 7.34 22.45 10.36
N ASP A 15 7.83 23.68 10.10
CA ASP A 15 8.92 24.30 10.86
C ASP A 15 8.53 24.59 12.33
N LYS A 16 7.24 24.50 12.67
CA LYS A 16 6.73 24.64 14.05
C LYS A 16 6.53 23.31 14.78
N LEU A 17 6.58 22.19 14.06
CA LEU A 17 6.42 20.87 14.66
C LEU A 17 7.70 20.46 15.37
N GLY A 18 7.55 19.99 16.62
CA GLY A 18 8.64 19.42 17.42
C GLY A 18 8.60 17.90 17.43
N GLY A 19 9.63 17.29 18.02
CA GLY A 19 9.74 15.85 18.18
C GLY A 19 9.79 15.08 16.86
N PRO A 20 9.61 13.74 16.91
CA PRO A 20 9.52 12.92 15.71
C PRO A 20 8.33 13.30 14.84
N VAL A 21 8.53 13.41 13.53
CA VAL A 21 7.46 13.66 12.56
C VAL A 21 7.16 12.40 11.79
N VAL A 22 5.91 11.94 11.91
CA VAL A 22 5.41 10.73 11.26
C VAL A 22 4.47 11.12 10.12
N LEU A 23 4.80 10.71 8.91
CA LEU A 23 4.00 10.98 7.70
C LEU A 23 3.12 9.79 7.34
N VAL A 24 1.85 10.06 7.05
CA VAL A 24 0.90 9.11 6.46
C VAL A 24 0.49 9.60 5.07
N PRO A 25 1.13 9.10 3.99
CA PRO A 25 0.74 9.48 2.63
C PRO A 25 -0.56 8.81 2.21
N THR A 26 -1.55 9.59 1.75
CA THR A 26 -2.83 9.06 1.25
C THR A 26 -3.30 9.78 0.00
N MET A 27 -4.26 9.17 -0.69
CA MET A 27 -5.00 9.82 -1.78
C MET A 27 -6.39 10.34 -1.35
N GLY A 28 -6.70 10.29 -0.04
CA GLY A 28 -8.03 10.61 0.47
C GLY A 28 -9.00 9.43 0.39
N ALA A 29 -10.31 9.72 0.52
CA ALA A 29 -11.39 8.74 0.70
C ALA A 29 -11.08 7.78 1.86
N LEU A 30 -10.74 8.35 3.00
CA LEU A 30 -10.23 7.65 4.17
C LEU A 30 -11.28 6.67 4.71
N HIS A 31 -10.83 5.50 5.10
CA HIS A 31 -11.63 4.41 5.69
C HIS A 31 -10.87 3.81 6.87
N ASP A 32 -11.44 2.80 7.55
CA ASP A 32 -10.84 2.21 8.76
C ASP A 32 -9.42 1.67 8.55
N GLY A 33 -9.06 1.25 7.34
CA GLY A 33 -7.67 0.93 7.00
C GLY A 33 -6.75 2.15 7.18
N HIS A 34 -7.15 3.32 6.70
CA HIS A 34 -6.39 4.56 6.90
C HIS A 34 -6.39 5.01 8.37
N ARG A 35 -7.52 4.83 9.10
CA ARG A 35 -7.55 5.10 10.54
C ARG A 35 -6.51 4.26 11.30
N ALA A 36 -6.30 3.00 10.91
CA ALA A 36 -5.25 2.17 11.50
C ALA A 36 -3.84 2.74 11.25
N LEU A 37 -3.59 3.29 10.03
CA LEU A 37 -2.32 3.98 9.76
C LEU A 37 -2.14 5.22 10.65
N LEU A 38 -3.19 6.02 10.81
CA LEU A 38 -3.15 7.24 11.63
C LEU A 38 -2.90 6.92 13.11
N ARG A 39 -3.57 5.90 13.66
CA ARG A 39 -3.35 5.43 15.04
C ARG A 39 -1.92 4.96 15.23
N ARG A 40 -1.41 4.15 14.31
CA ARG A 40 -0.01 3.71 14.36
C ARG A 40 0.96 4.89 14.27
N ALA A 41 0.69 5.85 13.39
CA ALA A 41 1.48 7.07 13.30
C ALA A 41 1.47 7.87 14.60
N ARG A 42 0.31 7.97 15.28
CA ARG A 42 0.22 8.66 16.57
C ARG A 42 1.00 7.94 17.68
N GLU A 43 0.97 6.61 17.68
CA GLU A 43 1.77 5.79 18.61
C GLU A 43 3.27 6.05 18.40
N LEU A 44 3.73 6.02 17.15
CA LEU A 44 5.14 6.23 16.80
C LEU A 44 5.62 7.66 17.08
N ALA A 45 4.80 8.65 16.80
CA ALA A 45 5.11 10.05 17.11
C ALA A 45 5.20 10.30 18.62
N GLY A 46 4.44 9.56 19.42
CA GLY A 46 4.38 9.77 20.87
C GLY A 46 3.83 11.16 21.24
N PRO A 47 3.88 11.55 22.50
CA PRO A 47 3.27 12.79 22.98
C PRO A 47 4.01 14.05 22.53
N ALA A 48 5.29 13.96 22.20
CA ALA A 48 6.13 15.08 21.79
C ALA A 48 6.27 15.24 20.28
N GLY A 49 5.87 14.23 19.51
CA GLY A 49 5.96 14.21 18.05
C GLY A 49 4.67 14.62 17.36
N ALA A 50 4.73 14.69 16.04
CA ALA A 50 3.64 15.16 15.21
C ALA A 50 3.28 14.16 14.10
N VAL A 51 1.97 14.03 13.84
CA VAL A 51 1.42 13.25 12.73
C VAL A 51 1.04 14.19 11.58
N VAL A 52 1.67 13.98 10.44
CA VAL A 52 1.39 14.69 9.19
C VAL A 52 0.69 13.75 8.22
N VAL A 53 -0.44 14.15 7.68
CA VAL A 53 -1.17 13.39 6.67
C VAL A 53 -1.10 14.12 5.34
N SER A 54 -0.76 13.43 4.26
CA SER A 54 -1.00 14.01 2.93
C SER A 54 -2.27 13.44 2.33
N ILE A 55 -3.07 14.31 1.70
CA ILE A 55 -4.26 13.94 0.93
C ILE A 55 -4.08 14.47 -0.49
N PHE A 56 -3.61 13.61 -1.40
CA PHE A 56 -3.32 14.02 -2.78
C PHE A 56 -3.59 12.89 -3.77
N VAL A 57 -4.58 13.07 -4.65
CA VAL A 57 -4.84 12.16 -5.77
C VAL A 57 -3.79 12.45 -6.84
N ASN A 58 -2.77 11.58 -6.91
CA ASN A 58 -1.60 11.78 -7.76
C ASN A 58 -1.87 11.36 -9.22
N PRO A 59 -1.91 12.28 -10.19
CA PRO A 59 -2.19 11.92 -11.58
C PRO A 59 -1.09 11.06 -12.22
N LEU A 60 0.16 11.11 -11.73
CA LEU A 60 1.28 10.36 -12.31
C LEU A 60 1.18 8.84 -12.12
N GLN A 61 0.32 8.38 -11.21
CA GLN A 61 0.13 6.95 -10.92
C GLN A 61 -1.15 6.38 -11.53
N PHE A 62 -1.76 7.06 -12.48
CA PHE A 62 -2.94 6.60 -13.20
C PHE A 62 -2.65 6.54 -14.69
N ALA A 63 -2.93 5.39 -15.29
CA ALA A 63 -2.93 5.27 -16.75
C ALA A 63 -4.16 6.00 -17.35
N PRO A 64 -4.14 6.34 -18.63
CA PRO A 64 -5.25 7.06 -19.28
C PRO A 64 -6.62 6.40 -19.15
N ASN A 65 -6.65 5.08 -18.97
CA ASN A 65 -7.88 4.28 -18.86
C ASN A 65 -8.24 3.90 -17.42
N GLU A 66 -7.54 4.45 -16.43
CA GLU A 66 -7.81 4.18 -15.01
C GLU A 66 -8.82 5.18 -14.43
N ASP A 67 -9.17 4.98 -13.17
CA ASP A 67 -10.26 5.66 -12.47
C ASP A 67 -9.92 7.05 -11.91
N LEU A 68 -8.92 7.77 -12.46
CA LEU A 68 -8.47 9.08 -11.96
C LEU A 68 -9.63 10.09 -11.81
N ASP A 69 -10.48 10.22 -12.84
CA ASP A 69 -11.58 11.16 -12.83
C ASP A 69 -12.71 10.75 -11.88
N ARG A 70 -12.88 9.44 -11.66
CA ARG A 70 -13.89 8.87 -10.77
C ARG A 70 -13.37 8.61 -9.36
N TYR A 71 -12.05 8.80 -9.12
CA TYR A 71 -11.47 8.55 -7.81
C TYR A 71 -12.15 9.45 -6.77
N PRO A 72 -12.64 8.90 -5.64
CA PRO A 72 -13.42 9.66 -4.66
C PRO A 72 -12.61 10.83 -4.09
N ARG A 73 -13.22 12.01 -4.02
CA ARG A 73 -12.67 13.22 -3.44
C ARG A 73 -13.57 13.69 -2.31
N THR A 74 -13.23 13.32 -1.09
CA THR A 74 -14.05 13.49 0.12
C THR A 74 -13.27 14.29 1.17
N LEU A 75 -12.66 15.42 0.75
CA LEU A 75 -11.71 16.16 1.59
C LEU A 75 -12.31 16.55 2.94
N ARG A 76 -13.60 16.93 3.01
CA ARG A 76 -14.24 17.33 4.26
C ARG A 76 -14.29 16.16 5.26
N GLU A 77 -14.79 15.01 4.82
CA GLU A 77 -14.90 13.79 5.62
C GLU A 77 -13.50 13.26 5.99
N ASP A 78 -12.53 13.42 5.09
CA ASP A 78 -11.14 13.06 5.34
C ASP A 78 -10.51 13.93 6.42
N LEU A 79 -10.76 15.24 6.43
CA LEU A 79 -10.30 16.14 7.48
C LEU A 79 -10.95 15.83 8.83
N GLU A 80 -12.25 15.50 8.87
CA GLU A 80 -12.93 15.05 10.06
C GLU A 80 -12.30 13.76 10.62
N THR A 81 -11.95 12.81 9.73
CA THR A 81 -11.25 11.58 10.09
C THR A 81 -9.85 11.87 10.64
N CYS A 82 -9.06 12.71 9.97
CA CYS A 82 -7.73 13.11 10.45
C CYS A 82 -7.78 13.78 11.83
N ALA A 83 -8.76 14.65 12.06
CA ALA A 83 -8.94 15.31 13.36
C ALA A 83 -9.31 14.30 14.46
N ALA A 84 -10.23 13.36 14.18
CA ALA A 84 -10.63 12.31 15.12
C ALA A 84 -9.47 11.38 15.52
N GLU A 85 -8.54 11.11 14.58
CA GLU A 85 -7.34 10.29 14.82
C GLU A 85 -6.11 11.15 15.21
N GLN A 86 -6.33 12.40 15.65
CA GLN A 86 -5.32 13.30 16.23
C GLN A 86 -4.14 13.63 15.31
N ALA A 87 -4.40 13.82 14.01
CA ALA A 87 -3.39 14.39 13.12
C ALA A 87 -3.12 15.87 13.48
N ASP A 88 -1.86 16.28 13.42
CA ASP A 88 -1.44 17.64 13.73
C ASP A 88 -1.47 18.55 12.50
N LEU A 89 -1.11 18.01 11.34
CA LEU A 89 -1.04 18.72 10.08
C LEU A 89 -1.57 17.85 8.93
N VAL A 90 -2.45 18.41 8.12
CA VAL A 90 -2.89 17.82 6.87
C VAL A 90 -2.37 18.65 5.71
N PHE A 91 -1.67 18.02 4.77
CA PHE A 91 -1.25 18.63 3.50
C PHE A 91 -2.17 18.12 2.39
N ALA A 92 -3.03 19.01 1.89
CA ALA A 92 -4.02 18.71 0.86
C ALA A 92 -3.83 19.62 -0.38
N PRO A 93 -2.73 19.46 -1.14
CA PRO A 93 -2.40 20.31 -2.26
C PRO A 93 -3.24 20.00 -3.50
N GLY A 94 -3.44 21.02 -4.36
CA GLY A 94 -3.87 20.82 -5.74
C GLY A 94 -2.75 20.29 -6.64
N VAL A 95 -3.12 19.81 -7.84
CA VAL A 95 -2.16 19.28 -8.82
C VAL A 95 -1.13 20.33 -9.22
N SER A 96 -1.55 21.57 -9.45
CA SER A 96 -0.67 22.69 -9.81
C SER A 96 0.33 23.05 -8.70
N GLU A 97 0.00 22.76 -7.43
CA GLU A 97 0.90 22.95 -6.32
C GLU A 97 1.96 21.85 -6.24
N MET A 98 1.55 20.59 -6.45
CA MET A 98 2.47 19.45 -6.49
C MET A 98 3.32 19.45 -7.75
N TYR A 99 2.74 19.81 -8.89
CA TYR A 99 3.39 19.80 -10.21
C TYR A 99 3.15 21.14 -10.91
N PRO A 100 3.86 22.24 -10.52
CA PRO A 100 3.69 23.57 -11.10
C PRO A 100 4.17 23.66 -12.57
N ARG A 101 4.87 22.64 -13.02
CA ARG A 101 5.31 22.40 -14.42
C ARG A 101 5.32 20.90 -14.69
N GLN A 102 5.43 20.52 -15.96
CA GLN A 102 5.58 19.12 -16.34
C GLN A 102 6.71 18.45 -15.55
N GLN A 103 6.41 17.29 -14.95
CA GLN A 103 7.41 16.49 -14.25
C GLN A 103 8.30 15.78 -15.28
N LEU A 104 9.55 16.22 -15.39
CA LEU A 104 10.51 15.70 -16.37
C LEU A 104 11.40 14.59 -15.80
N VAL A 105 11.63 14.59 -14.48
CA VAL A 105 12.47 13.61 -13.78
C VAL A 105 11.58 12.78 -12.88
N THR A 106 11.68 11.47 -12.97
CA THR A 106 10.91 10.51 -12.19
C THR A 106 11.83 9.49 -11.52
N VAL A 107 11.33 8.82 -10.48
CA VAL A 107 12.02 7.69 -9.85
C VAL A 107 11.69 6.41 -10.63
N ALA A 108 12.71 5.67 -11.03
CA ALA A 108 12.54 4.37 -11.66
C ALA A 108 12.44 3.26 -10.57
N PRO A 109 11.45 2.37 -10.61
CA PRO A 109 11.23 1.38 -9.56
C PRO A 109 12.17 0.17 -9.63
N GLY A 110 12.99 0.05 -10.68
CA GLY A 110 13.80 -1.14 -10.93
C GLY A 110 12.98 -2.40 -11.28
N PRO A 111 13.63 -3.57 -11.40
CA PRO A 111 12.98 -4.81 -11.85
C PRO A 111 11.79 -5.25 -10.99
N ALA A 112 11.87 -5.08 -9.67
CA ALA A 112 10.78 -5.41 -8.76
C ALA A 112 9.51 -4.57 -8.98
N GLY A 113 9.62 -3.44 -9.66
CA GLY A 113 8.48 -2.60 -10.04
C GLY A 113 7.97 -2.83 -11.46
N GLU A 114 8.52 -3.79 -12.21
CA GLU A 114 8.12 -4.14 -13.58
C GLU A 114 7.26 -5.41 -13.63
N ILE A 115 7.19 -6.15 -12.52
CA ILE A 115 6.39 -7.37 -12.37
C ILE A 115 5.08 -7.09 -11.65
N LEU A 116 4.15 -8.02 -11.65
CA LEU A 116 2.86 -7.98 -10.93
C LEU A 116 2.12 -6.66 -11.18
N GLU A 117 1.93 -5.81 -10.18
CA GLU A 117 1.25 -4.52 -10.38
C GLU A 117 1.92 -3.66 -11.46
N GLY A 118 3.25 -3.71 -11.58
CA GLY A 118 3.98 -2.96 -12.61
C GLY A 118 3.75 -3.48 -14.02
N GLU A 119 3.59 -4.79 -14.20
CA GLU A 119 3.25 -5.42 -15.49
C GLU A 119 1.82 -5.03 -15.93
N PHE A 120 0.85 -5.12 -15.03
CA PHE A 120 -0.55 -4.80 -15.29
C PHE A 120 -0.85 -3.30 -15.34
N ARG A 121 0.02 -2.48 -14.77
CA ARG A 121 -0.09 -1.01 -14.70
C ARG A 121 1.24 -0.35 -15.05
N PRO A 122 1.67 -0.39 -16.33
CA PRO A 122 2.95 0.20 -16.74
C PRO A 122 3.08 1.68 -16.31
N GLY A 123 4.21 2.02 -15.68
CA GLY A 123 4.47 3.37 -15.17
C GLY A 123 3.85 3.72 -13.81
N PHE A 124 2.99 2.85 -13.25
CA PHE A 124 2.36 3.07 -11.95
C PHE A 124 3.37 3.36 -10.85
N PHE A 125 4.36 2.51 -10.67
CA PHE A 125 5.36 2.71 -9.61
C PHE A 125 6.31 3.87 -9.85
N ASN A 126 6.57 4.26 -11.10
CA ASN A 126 7.27 5.52 -11.38
C ASN A 126 6.51 6.72 -10.79
N GLY A 127 5.19 6.74 -10.99
CA GLY A 127 4.32 7.78 -10.43
C GLY A 127 4.28 7.75 -8.90
N VAL A 128 4.14 6.57 -8.30
CA VAL A 128 4.09 6.37 -6.84
C VAL A 128 5.39 6.78 -6.18
N LEU A 129 6.53 6.25 -6.62
CA LEU A 129 7.81 6.54 -5.99
C LEU A 129 8.19 8.02 -6.18
N THR A 130 7.85 8.61 -7.32
CA THR A 130 8.08 10.04 -7.56
C THR A 130 7.29 10.93 -6.60
N VAL A 131 5.99 10.66 -6.39
CA VAL A 131 5.19 11.46 -5.45
C VAL A 131 5.61 11.22 -4.01
N VAL A 132 5.94 9.98 -3.63
CA VAL A 132 6.38 9.65 -2.27
C VAL A 132 7.71 10.33 -1.96
N LEU A 133 8.70 10.26 -2.86
CA LEU A 133 9.96 10.97 -2.68
C LEU A 133 9.76 12.49 -2.56
N LYS A 134 8.86 13.04 -3.37
CA LYS A 134 8.50 14.46 -3.29
C LYS A 134 7.87 14.83 -1.95
N LEU A 135 6.95 14.00 -1.44
CA LEU A 135 6.36 14.19 -0.12
C LEU A 135 7.41 14.08 0.99
N PHE A 136 8.34 13.12 0.90
CA PHE A 136 9.45 13.00 1.83
C PHE A 136 10.32 14.26 1.84
N SER A 137 10.64 14.80 0.68
CA SER A 137 11.42 16.04 0.55
C SER A 137 10.70 17.28 1.11
N LEU A 138 9.36 17.34 0.96
CA LEU A 138 8.55 18.46 1.43
C LEU A 138 8.28 18.40 2.94
N VAL A 139 7.92 17.23 3.46
CA VAL A 139 7.55 17.02 4.86
C VAL A 139 8.77 16.77 5.73
N ARG A 140 9.81 16.12 5.19
CA ARG A 140 11.00 15.68 5.93
C ARG A 140 10.62 14.89 7.19
N PRO A 141 9.94 13.75 7.04
CA PRO A 141 9.53 12.94 8.17
C PRO A 141 10.71 12.12 8.71
N ASP A 142 10.63 11.73 9.98
CA ASP A 142 11.52 10.74 10.58
C ASP A 142 11.01 9.32 10.28
N ILE A 143 9.68 9.16 10.24
CA ILE A 143 9.00 7.89 9.96
C ILE A 143 7.90 8.13 8.93
N ALA A 144 7.69 7.18 8.02
CA ALA A 144 6.54 7.19 7.11
C ALA A 144 5.77 5.87 7.20
N VAL A 145 4.43 5.95 7.31
CA VAL A 145 3.56 4.81 7.58
C VAL A 145 2.77 4.43 6.33
N PHE A 146 2.84 3.16 5.95
CA PHE A 146 2.15 2.60 4.78
C PHE A 146 1.35 1.34 5.14
N GLY A 147 0.31 1.05 4.38
CA GLY A 147 -0.47 -0.18 4.55
C GLY A 147 0.20 -1.38 3.87
N GLN A 148 0.26 -2.53 4.54
CA GLN A 148 0.73 -3.79 3.97
C GLN A 148 -0.20 -4.35 2.87
N LYS A 149 -1.41 -3.81 2.73
CA LYS A 149 -2.30 -4.16 1.63
C LYS A 149 -1.65 -3.90 0.25
N ASP A 150 -0.91 -2.82 0.11
CA ASP A 150 -0.17 -2.48 -1.10
C ASP A 150 1.30 -2.93 -0.93
N ALA A 151 1.49 -4.25 -0.74
CA ALA A 151 2.77 -4.84 -0.30
C ALA A 151 3.92 -4.56 -1.26
N GLN A 152 3.70 -4.62 -2.57
CA GLN A 152 4.73 -4.28 -3.57
C GLN A 152 5.12 -2.80 -3.47
N GLN A 153 4.16 -1.91 -3.31
CA GLN A 153 4.43 -0.49 -3.06
C GLN A 153 5.27 -0.30 -1.79
N LEU A 154 4.90 -0.96 -0.70
CA LEU A 154 5.65 -0.89 0.56
C LEU A 154 7.10 -1.37 0.40
N ALA A 155 7.31 -2.49 -0.30
CA ALA A 155 8.64 -3.02 -0.58
C ALA A 155 9.48 -2.02 -1.39
N LEU A 156 8.92 -1.47 -2.47
CA LEU A 156 9.61 -0.48 -3.32
C LEU A 156 9.89 0.84 -2.59
N VAL A 157 9.00 1.30 -1.72
CA VAL A 157 9.25 2.51 -0.90
C VAL A 157 10.36 2.26 0.12
N ARG A 158 10.41 1.08 0.74
CA ARG A 158 11.51 0.69 1.63
C ARG A 158 12.85 0.66 0.89
N GLN A 159 12.85 0.03 -0.30
CA GLN A 159 14.04 -0.03 -1.13
C GLN A 159 14.49 1.38 -1.55
N MET A 160 13.57 2.23 -2.00
CA MET A 160 13.89 3.63 -2.33
C MET A 160 14.47 4.38 -1.14
N ALA A 161 13.92 4.22 0.06
CA ALA A 161 14.43 4.89 1.26
C ALA A 161 15.85 4.44 1.60
N ALA A 162 16.15 3.14 1.43
CA ALA A 162 17.46 2.56 1.66
C ALA A 162 18.47 3.00 0.58
N ASP A 163 18.15 2.82 -0.70
CA ASP A 163 19.06 3.08 -1.82
C ASP A 163 19.45 4.55 -1.96
N PHE A 164 18.51 5.45 -1.65
CA PHE A 164 18.78 6.89 -1.64
C PHE A 164 19.25 7.43 -0.28
N ALA A 165 19.48 6.55 0.70
CA ALA A 165 19.94 6.92 2.05
C ALA A 165 19.11 8.06 2.66
N LEU A 166 17.76 7.97 2.57
CA LEU A 166 16.88 9.07 2.95
C LEU A 166 16.83 9.29 4.47
N GLY A 167 17.27 8.32 5.27
CA GLY A 167 17.21 8.39 6.74
C GLY A 167 15.78 8.36 7.31
N ILE A 168 14.82 7.83 6.54
CA ILE A 168 13.40 7.74 6.91
C ILE A 168 13.07 6.29 7.22
N GLU A 169 12.54 6.02 8.40
CA GLU A 169 12.01 4.69 8.75
C GLU A 169 10.67 4.45 8.03
N ILE A 170 10.52 3.27 7.40
CA ILE A 170 9.30 2.91 6.68
C ILE A 170 8.54 1.83 7.45
N GLU A 171 7.50 2.25 8.14
CA GLU A 171 6.62 1.39 8.93
C GLU A 171 5.49 0.79 8.07
N GLY A 172 5.23 -0.50 8.26
CA GLY A 172 4.18 -1.23 7.56
C GLY A 172 3.04 -1.66 8.50
N VAL A 173 1.82 -1.15 8.30
CA VAL A 173 0.65 -1.52 9.10
C VAL A 173 -0.10 -2.68 8.46
N PRO A 174 -0.49 -3.71 9.23
CA PRO A 174 -1.23 -4.87 8.72
C PRO A 174 -2.52 -4.49 7.98
N THR A 175 -2.87 -5.30 6.98
CA THR A 175 -4.10 -5.12 6.21
C THR A 175 -5.33 -5.23 7.11
N VAL A 176 -6.11 -4.15 7.18
CA VAL A 176 -7.41 -4.16 7.88
C VAL A 176 -8.46 -4.78 6.97
N ARG A 177 -9.26 -5.68 7.52
CA ARG A 177 -10.29 -6.42 6.80
C ARG A 177 -11.67 -6.16 7.36
N ALA A 178 -12.69 -6.25 6.51
CA ALA A 178 -14.07 -6.30 6.94
C ALA A 178 -14.39 -7.66 7.60
N ALA A 179 -15.54 -7.77 8.25
CA ALA A 179 -15.95 -8.99 8.95
C ALA A 179 -16.05 -10.23 8.03
N ASP A 180 -16.26 -10.04 6.73
CA ASP A 180 -16.28 -11.08 5.70
C ASP A 180 -14.87 -11.46 5.17
N GLY A 181 -13.81 -10.86 5.71
CA GLY A 181 -12.41 -11.07 5.33
C GLY A 181 -11.91 -10.19 4.19
N LEU A 182 -12.77 -9.45 3.49
CA LEU A 182 -12.37 -8.58 2.39
C LEU A 182 -11.45 -7.46 2.89
N ALA A 183 -10.28 -7.30 2.26
CA ALA A 183 -9.37 -6.20 2.55
C ALA A 183 -10.05 -4.85 2.29
N LEU A 184 -9.92 -3.90 3.22
CA LEU A 184 -10.53 -2.58 3.07
C LEU A 184 -9.84 -1.78 1.96
N SER A 185 -10.67 -1.22 1.08
CA SER A 185 -10.24 -0.38 -0.03
C SER A 185 -11.34 0.64 -0.37
N SER A 186 -10.94 1.84 -0.78
CA SER A 186 -11.88 2.85 -1.32
C SER A 186 -12.65 2.33 -2.55
N ARG A 187 -12.08 1.38 -3.30
CA ARG A 187 -12.70 0.74 -4.46
C ARG A 187 -13.80 -0.27 -4.09
N ASN A 188 -13.89 -0.73 -2.84
CA ASN A 188 -14.97 -1.63 -2.41
C ASN A 188 -16.37 -1.00 -2.56
N LYS A 189 -16.44 0.33 -2.61
CA LYS A 189 -17.70 1.07 -2.86
C LYS A 189 -18.28 0.82 -4.26
N TYR A 190 -17.47 0.33 -5.20
CA TYR A 190 -17.92 0.03 -6.56
C TYR A 190 -18.54 -1.36 -6.70
N LEU A 191 -18.35 -2.23 -5.69
CA LEU A 191 -18.88 -3.61 -5.72
C LEU A 191 -20.35 -3.62 -5.37
N SER A 192 -21.15 -4.30 -6.21
CA SER A 192 -22.48 -4.75 -5.83
C SER A 192 -22.41 -5.83 -4.72
N SER A 193 -23.52 -6.15 -4.08
CA SER A 193 -23.55 -7.18 -3.04
C SER A 193 -23.12 -8.56 -3.55
N ALA A 194 -23.47 -8.91 -4.80
CA ALA A 194 -23.03 -10.16 -5.44
C ALA A 194 -21.53 -10.15 -5.71
N GLU A 195 -21.02 -9.09 -6.31
CA GLU A 195 -19.57 -8.93 -6.56
C GLU A 195 -18.76 -8.91 -5.26
N ARG A 196 -19.28 -8.29 -4.19
CA ARG A 196 -18.65 -8.33 -2.88
C ARG A 196 -18.51 -9.75 -2.36
N THR A 197 -19.51 -10.60 -2.53
CA THR A 197 -19.44 -12.02 -2.15
C THR A 197 -18.34 -12.73 -2.92
N VAL A 198 -18.22 -12.52 -4.24
CA VAL A 198 -17.14 -13.06 -5.07
C VAL A 198 -15.79 -12.55 -4.60
N ALA A 199 -15.64 -11.26 -4.30
CA ALA A 199 -14.38 -10.66 -3.87
C ALA A 199 -13.80 -11.29 -2.58
N THR A 200 -14.64 -11.85 -1.68
CA THR A 200 -14.16 -12.54 -0.47
C THR A 200 -13.33 -13.80 -0.78
N VAL A 201 -13.44 -14.35 -1.98
CA VAL A 201 -12.65 -15.52 -2.42
C VAL A 201 -11.15 -15.20 -2.42
N LEU A 202 -10.76 -13.96 -2.67
CA LEU A 202 -9.34 -13.55 -2.63
C LEU A 202 -8.72 -13.85 -1.25
N HIS A 203 -9.37 -13.41 -0.18
CA HIS A 203 -8.89 -13.68 1.17
C HIS A 203 -8.91 -15.18 1.53
N LYS A 204 -9.93 -15.92 1.09
CA LYS A 204 -10.01 -17.38 1.29
C LYS A 204 -8.86 -18.09 0.59
N ALA A 205 -8.52 -17.67 -0.64
CA ALA A 205 -7.39 -18.22 -1.39
C ALA A 205 -6.06 -17.95 -0.69
N LEU A 206 -5.83 -16.71 -0.24
CA LEU A 206 -4.65 -16.35 0.53
C LEU A 206 -4.54 -17.15 1.83
N SER A 207 -5.66 -17.35 2.53
CA SER A 207 -5.70 -18.13 3.76
C SER A 207 -5.38 -19.60 3.51
N ALA A 208 -5.90 -20.19 2.42
CA ALA A 208 -5.59 -21.58 2.03
C ALA A 208 -4.11 -21.73 1.65
N GLY A 209 -3.57 -20.81 0.86
CA GLY A 209 -2.14 -20.80 0.53
C GLY A 209 -1.27 -20.62 1.77
N GLY A 210 -1.63 -19.71 2.66
CA GLY A 210 -0.93 -19.50 3.93
C GLY A 210 -0.89 -20.73 4.84
N ALA A 211 -2.01 -21.44 4.93
CA ALA A 211 -2.09 -22.71 5.68
C ALA A 211 -1.21 -23.83 5.08
N ALA A 212 -0.85 -23.71 3.79
CA ALA A 212 0.03 -24.63 3.10
C ALA A 212 1.54 -24.31 3.25
N ALA A 213 1.90 -23.20 3.89
CA ALA A 213 3.25 -22.64 3.89
C ALA A 213 4.35 -23.63 4.31
N ALA A 214 4.10 -24.45 5.33
CA ALA A 214 5.05 -25.48 5.78
C ALA A 214 5.33 -26.59 4.75
N ARG A 215 4.47 -26.72 3.71
CA ARG A 215 4.61 -27.71 2.64
C ARG A 215 5.35 -27.20 1.42
N GLY A 216 5.85 -25.96 1.48
CA GLY A 216 6.66 -25.32 0.45
C GLY A 216 5.87 -24.55 -0.62
N PRO A 217 6.58 -23.85 -1.51
CA PRO A 217 6.02 -22.91 -2.48
C PRO A 217 4.93 -23.49 -3.38
N ARG A 218 5.14 -24.69 -3.91
CA ARG A 218 4.18 -25.36 -4.80
C ARG A 218 2.85 -25.62 -4.11
N ALA A 219 2.86 -26.03 -2.83
CA ALA A 219 1.65 -26.26 -2.06
C ALA A 219 0.91 -24.96 -1.77
N VAL A 220 1.65 -23.88 -1.44
CA VAL A 220 1.09 -22.53 -1.23
C VAL A 220 0.30 -22.08 -2.46
N LEU A 221 0.95 -22.07 -3.62
CA LEU A 221 0.32 -21.64 -4.88
C LEU A 221 -0.81 -22.57 -5.30
N GLY A 222 -0.62 -23.90 -5.16
CA GLY A 222 -1.61 -24.89 -5.55
C GLY A 222 -2.90 -24.81 -4.72
N ASP A 223 -2.81 -24.64 -3.40
CA ASP A 223 -3.97 -24.54 -2.52
C ASP A 223 -4.71 -23.21 -2.71
N ALA A 224 -3.97 -22.11 -2.87
CA ALA A 224 -4.57 -20.82 -3.21
C ALA A 224 -5.30 -20.86 -4.56
N ARG A 225 -4.67 -21.41 -5.60
CA ARG A 225 -5.26 -21.56 -6.95
C ARG A 225 -6.54 -22.38 -6.91
N ARG A 226 -6.56 -23.50 -6.21
CA ARG A 226 -7.74 -24.36 -6.07
C ARG A 226 -8.94 -23.61 -5.50
N VAL A 227 -8.71 -22.72 -4.54
CA VAL A 227 -9.78 -21.87 -3.99
C VAL A 227 -10.25 -20.82 -5.01
N LEU A 228 -9.32 -20.18 -5.74
CA LEU A 228 -9.68 -19.22 -6.80
C LEU A 228 -10.52 -19.87 -7.90
N ASP A 229 -10.19 -21.10 -8.30
CA ASP A 229 -10.91 -21.84 -9.34
C ASP A 229 -12.36 -22.16 -8.93
N THR A 230 -12.67 -22.16 -7.62
CA THR A 230 -14.05 -22.28 -7.11
C THR A 230 -14.80 -20.95 -7.00
N GLY A 231 -14.12 -19.82 -7.29
CA GLY A 231 -14.65 -18.47 -7.08
C GLY A 231 -15.86 -18.08 -7.94
N GLY A 232 -16.18 -18.89 -8.93
CA GLY A 232 -17.38 -18.73 -9.75
C GLY A 232 -17.27 -17.69 -10.87
N ALA A 233 -18.37 -17.48 -11.56
CA ALA A 233 -18.46 -16.52 -12.66
C ALA A 233 -18.26 -15.08 -12.13
N GLY A 234 -17.46 -14.29 -12.84
CA GLY A 234 -17.21 -12.88 -12.51
C GLY A 234 -15.93 -12.60 -11.76
N LEU A 235 -15.11 -13.63 -11.47
CA LEU A 235 -13.74 -13.47 -10.99
C LEU A 235 -12.75 -13.71 -12.14
N ASP A 236 -12.01 -12.67 -12.51
CA ASP A 236 -10.93 -12.74 -13.50
C ASP A 236 -9.59 -12.43 -12.81
N VAL A 237 -8.72 -13.45 -12.73
CA VAL A 237 -7.47 -13.37 -11.96
C VAL A 237 -6.34 -12.88 -12.86
N ASP A 238 -5.84 -11.67 -12.59
CA ASP A 238 -4.68 -11.10 -13.28
C ASP A 238 -3.41 -11.89 -12.90
N TYR A 239 -3.18 -12.10 -11.60
CA TYR A 239 -2.07 -12.91 -11.10
C TYR A 239 -2.35 -13.55 -9.74
N LEU A 240 -1.70 -14.67 -9.49
CA LEU A 240 -1.44 -15.27 -8.19
C LEU A 240 0.05 -15.58 -8.14
N ALA A 241 0.77 -14.94 -7.24
CA ALA A 241 2.23 -15.03 -7.18
C ALA A 241 2.74 -15.16 -5.75
N LEU A 242 3.85 -15.88 -5.61
CA LEU A 242 4.63 -15.95 -4.38
C LEU A 242 5.97 -15.26 -4.63
N VAL A 243 6.29 -14.25 -3.83
CA VAL A 243 7.52 -13.46 -3.96
C VAL A 243 8.25 -13.40 -2.63
N SER A 244 9.57 -13.24 -2.65
CA SER A 244 10.37 -12.93 -1.46
C SER A 244 9.89 -11.64 -0.82
N ALA A 245 9.64 -11.61 0.48
CA ALA A 245 9.12 -10.43 1.14
C ALA A 245 10.12 -9.25 1.18
N GLY A 246 11.41 -9.51 1.11
CA GLY A 246 12.46 -8.49 1.15
C GLY A 246 12.72 -7.85 -0.21
N THR A 247 12.99 -8.66 -1.23
CA THR A 247 13.42 -8.21 -2.57
C THR A 247 12.27 -8.10 -3.56
N TYR A 248 11.13 -8.72 -3.27
CA TYR A 248 9.98 -8.88 -4.16
C TYR A 248 10.28 -9.73 -5.41
N GLU A 249 11.38 -10.48 -5.40
CA GLU A 249 11.72 -11.43 -6.46
C GLU A 249 10.79 -12.64 -6.44
N PRO A 250 10.38 -13.17 -7.60
CA PRO A 250 9.56 -14.36 -7.69
C PRO A 250 10.22 -15.57 -7.02
N VAL A 251 9.47 -16.30 -6.19
CA VAL A 251 9.90 -17.59 -5.62
C VAL A 251 9.67 -18.68 -6.65
N LEU A 252 10.75 -19.08 -7.32
CA LEU A 252 10.72 -20.06 -8.41
C LEU A 252 11.16 -21.47 -7.97
N SER A 253 11.91 -21.58 -6.88
CA SER A 253 12.40 -22.88 -6.37
C SER A 253 11.44 -23.46 -5.34
N ASP A 254 11.18 -24.77 -5.44
CA ASP A 254 10.44 -25.53 -4.44
C ASP A 254 11.20 -25.66 -3.11
N ASP A 255 12.51 -25.47 -3.11
CA ASP A 255 13.39 -25.53 -1.94
C ASP A 255 13.44 -24.17 -1.18
N PHE A 256 12.69 -23.16 -1.64
CA PHE A 256 12.67 -21.87 -0.97
C PHE A 256 12.19 -22.01 0.48
N SER A 257 12.97 -21.46 1.39
CA SER A 257 12.62 -21.33 2.82
C SER A 257 12.88 -19.91 3.26
N GLY A 258 11.88 -19.26 3.84
CA GLY A 258 11.98 -17.87 4.29
C GLY A 258 10.64 -17.13 4.27
N THR A 259 10.71 -15.84 4.56
CA THR A 259 9.53 -14.98 4.54
C THR A 259 9.17 -14.63 3.09
N ALA A 260 7.93 -14.93 2.71
CA ALA A 260 7.39 -14.64 1.38
C ALA A 260 6.06 -13.91 1.47
N THR A 261 5.71 -13.19 0.41
CA THR A 261 4.40 -12.58 0.20
C THR A 261 3.66 -13.37 -0.88
N LEU A 262 2.53 -13.96 -0.50
CA LEU A 262 1.55 -14.49 -1.44
C LEU A 262 0.62 -13.37 -1.84
N ALA A 263 0.62 -12.98 -3.12
CA ALA A 263 -0.09 -11.83 -3.65
C ALA A 263 -1.08 -12.24 -4.74
N ILE A 264 -2.23 -11.58 -4.77
CA ILE A 264 -3.30 -11.78 -5.76
C ILE A 264 -3.74 -10.43 -6.30
N ALA A 265 -3.96 -10.35 -7.61
CA ALA A 265 -4.81 -9.34 -8.23
C ALA A 265 -5.89 -10.01 -9.07
N ALA A 266 -7.10 -9.48 -8.97
CA ALA A 266 -8.22 -9.97 -9.77
C ALA A 266 -9.23 -8.86 -10.06
N ARG A 267 -9.97 -9.03 -11.15
CA ARG A 267 -11.15 -8.23 -11.47
C ARG A 267 -12.40 -8.94 -11.00
N VAL A 268 -13.26 -8.20 -10.32
CA VAL A 268 -14.60 -8.64 -9.96
C VAL A 268 -15.58 -7.67 -10.63
N GLY A 269 -16.27 -8.13 -11.65
CA GLY A 269 -16.96 -7.23 -12.57
C GLY A 269 -15.99 -6.24 -13.21
N THR A 270 -16.23 -4.94 -13.01
CA THR A 270 -15.34 -3.87 -13.50
C THR A 270 -14.30 -3.42 -12.48
N THR A 271 -14.36 -3.94 -11.24
CA THR A 271 -13.50 -3.49 -10.14
C THR A 271 -12.28 -4.38 -10.01
N ARG A 272 -11.10 -3.80 -10.18
CA ARG A 272 -9.83 -4.49 -9.91
C ARG A 272 -9.47 -4.38 -8.45
N LEU A 273 -9.20 -5.52 -7.81
CA LEU A 273 -8.85 -5.67 -6.40
C LEU A 273 -7.49 -6.34 -6.27
N ILE A 274 -6.75 -5.95 -5.25
CA ILE A 274 -5.52 -6.62 -4.82
C ILE A 274 -5.62 -7.02 -3.36
N ASP A 275 -4.99 -8.12 -3.04
CA ASP A 275 -4.81 -8.57 -1.65
C ASP A 275 -3.52 -9.39 -1.53
N ASN A 276 -3.04 -9.55 -0.30
CA ASN A 276 -1.85 -10.35 -0.04
C ASN A 276 -1.80 -10.85 1.41
N VAL A 277 -0.90 -11.80 1.65
CA VAL A 277 -0.50 -12.25 2.99
C VAL A 277 1.00 -12.53 3.01
N THR A 278 1.66 -12.10 4.08
CA THR A 278 3.05 -12.48 4.35
C THR A 278 3.06 -13.78 5.15
N ILE A 279 3.83 -14.75 4.71
CA ILE A 279 3.90 -16.10 5.26
C ILE A 279 5.34 -16.56 5.41
N GLN A 280 5.60 -17.46 6.36
CA GLN A 280 6.86 -18.17 6.49
C GLN A 280 6.76 -19.49 5.73
N VAL A 281 7.48 -19.61 4.62
CA VAL A 281 7.48 -20.79 3.74
C VAL A 281 8.61 -21.72 4.12
N GLY A 282 8.32 -23.03 4.06
CA GLY A 282 9.26 -24.07 4.42
C GLY A 282 9.39 -24.26 5.94
N THR A 283 10.11 -25.28 6.35
CA THR A 283 10.48 -25.49 7.76
C THR A 283 11.64 -24.56 8.10
N VAL A 284 11.48 -23.74 9.12
CA VAL A 284 12.64 -23.10 9.76
C VAL A 284 13.55 -24.22 10.24
N ARG A 285 14.69 -24.45 9.58
CA ARG A 285 15.76 -25.21 10.20
C ARG A 285 16.28 -24.31 11.31
N ASP A 286 16.01 -24.68 12.55
CA ASP A 286 16.66 -24.04 13.68
C ASP A 286 18.18 -24.12 13.43
N ALA A 287 18.84 -22.97 13.40
CA ALA A 287 20.30 -22.85 13.30
C ALA A 287 20.93 -23.24 14.65
N ALA A 288 20.67 -24.48 15.11
CA ALA A 288 21.12 -25.02 16.38
C ALA A 288 21.83 -26.37 16.24
N ASP A 289 22.30 -26.72 15.04
CA ASP A 289 23.15 -27.90 14.84
C ASP A 289 24.27 -27.59 13.82
N ASP A 290 25.23 -26.74 14.25
CA ASP A 290 26.62 -26.71 13.74
C ASP A 290 27.56 -26.26 14.88
#